data_45b723741d7319f548ad435dd528687a
#
_entry.id   45b723741d7319f548ad435dd528687a
#
_cell.length_a   1.000
_cell.length_b   1.000
_cell.length_c   1.000
_cell.angle_alpha   90.00
_cell.angle_beta   90.00
_cell.angle_gamma   90.00
#
_symmetry.space_group_name_H-M   'P 1'
#
loop_
_entity.id
_entity.type
_entity.pdbx_description
1 polymer ?
#
loop_
_entity_poly.entity_id
_entity_poly.type
_entity_poly.pdbx_seq_one_letter_code
_entity_poly.pdbx_strand_id
1 'polypeptide(L)'
;YKRDSKTSLAPIELEKIHPLGKSPVITDGQNTVIESGAIIDYLLRNYGNGRLRPCIGSQEYDQYQQWLHYGESGAILPFMLKLYTSKLPEGTSALQPRIDSELARHLSYLESALKDVDWFVGDKFSGADIQLSFIAEIAPILYSLHDYPNLAAFRDRCHNREAYRYVLANNNFYAYGPR
;
A
#
# COMPACT_ATOMS: atom_id res chain seq x y z
N TYR A 1 5.14 -18.71 -0.15
CA TYR A 1 3.85 -19.35 0.14
C TYR A 1 2.83 -18.98 -0.96
N LYS A 2 1.98 -19.93 -1.34
CA LYS A 2 0.86 -19.68 -2.25
C LYS A 2 -0.42 -19.56 -1.43
N ARG A 3 -1.27 -18.60 -1.79
CA ARG A 3 -2.62 -18.51 -1.23
C ARG A 3 -3.46 -19.70 -1.73
N ASP A 4 -4.41 -20.14 -0.91
CA ASP A 4 -5.42 -21.11 -1.31
C ASP A 4 -6.23 -20.57 -2.50
N SER A 5 -6.39 -21.37 -3.54
CA SER A 5 -7.02 -20.93 -4.80
C SER A 5 -8.52 -20.68 -4.69
N LYS A 6 -9.20 -21.27 -3.68
CA LYS A 6 -10.63 -21.13 -3.48
C LYS A 6 -10.97 -20.04 -2.48
N THR A 7 -10.23 -19.99 -1.36
CA THR A 7 -10.51 -19.08 -0.25
C THR A 7 -9.70 -17.79 -0.32
N SER A 8 -8.61 -17.77 -1.10
CA SER A 8 -7.62 -16.69 -1.14
C SER A 8 -6.93 -16.43 0.21
N LEU A 9 -7.09 -17.33 1.17
CA LEU A 9 -6.43 -17.24 2.47
C LEU A 9 -4.96 -17.63 2.38
N ALA A 10 -4.17 -17.11 3.29
CA ALA A 10 -2.79 -17.52 3.47
C ALA A 10 -2.75 -18.98 3.99
N PRO A 11 -1.70 -19.75 3.66
CA PRO A 11 -1.56 -21.11 4.17
C PRO A 11 -1.31 -21.11 5.68
N ILE A 12 -1.82 -22.15 6.36
CA ILE A 12 -1.77 -22.28 7.82
C ILE A 12 -0.34 -22.31 8.38
N GLU A 13 0.62 -22.64 7.55
CA GLU A 13 2.05 -22.65 7.92
C GLU A 13 2.55 -21.25 8.34
N LEU A 14 1.91 -20.18 7.88
CA LEU A 14 2.24 -18.82 8.33
C LEU A 14 1.90 -18.58 9.81
N GLU A 15 0.96 -19.32 10.39
CA GLU A 15 0.64 -19.25 11.81
C GLU A 15 1.80 -19.72 12.70
N LYS A 16 2.70 -20.56 12.15
CA LYS A 16 3.93 -20.98 12.85
C LYS A 16 4.96 -19.84 12.94
N ILE A 17 4.88 -18.88 12.03
CA ILE A 17 5.76 -17.70 12.01
C ILE A 17 5.16 -16.59 12.88
N HIS A 18 3.86 -16.34 12.74
CA HIS A 18 3.14 -15.34 13.52
C HIS A 18 1.67 -15.76 13.71
N PRO A 19 1.07 -15.61 14.92
CA PRO A 19 -0.27 -16.11 15.23
C PRO A 19 -1.39 -15.63 14.31
N LEU A 20 -1.24 -14.47 13.68
CA LEU A 20 -2.24 -13.97 12.71
C LEU A 20 -2.24 -14.73 11.38
N GLY A 21 -1.20 -15.52 11.07
CA GLY A 21 -1.10 -16.27 9.82
C GLY A 21 -1.21 -15.39 8.56
N LYS A 22 -0.81 -14.12 8.62
CA LYS A 22 -0.96 -13.14 7.53
C LYS A 22 0.39 -12.72 6.94
N SER A 23 0.35 -12.29 5.69
CA SER A 23 1.46 -11.63 5.01
C SER A 23 1.11 -10.15 4.79
N PRO A 24 2.10 -9.24 4.78
CA PRO A 24 3.53 -9.53 4.85
C PRO A 24 4.03 -9.85 6.26
N VAL A 25 5.03 -10.72 6.33
CA VAL A 25 5.81 -11.03 7.53
C VAL A 25 7.24 -11.30 7.10
N ILE A 26 8.21 -10.78 7.83
CA ILE A 26 9.63 -11.07 7.63
C ILE A 26 10.26 -11.60 8.91
N THR A 27 11.30 -12.41 8.76
CA THR A 27 12.17 -12.84 9.85
C THR A 27 13.60 -12.41 9.55
N ASP A 28 14.28 -11.84 10.54
CA ASP A 28 15.66 -11.41 10.47
C ASP A 28 16.39 -11.81 11.76
N GLY A 29 17.16 -12.88 11.70
CA GLY A 29 17.68 -13.56 12.88
C GLY A 29 16.56 -14.03 13.78
N GLN A 30 16.49 -13.51 15.00
CA GLN A 30 15.43 -13.82 15.97
C GLN A 30 14.24 -12.85 15.90
N ASN A 31 14.33 -11.79 15.08
CA ASN A 31 13.25 -10.83 14.96
C ASN A 31 12.20 -11.30 13.95
N THR A 32 10.93 -11.25 14.35
CA THR A 32 9.80 -11.39 13.43
C THR A 32 9.07 -10.05 13.38
N VAL A 33 8.97 -9.48 12.19
CA VAL A 33 8.33 -8.18 11.97
C VAL A 33 7.11 -8.38 11.06
N ILE A 34 6.00 -7.83 11.48
CA ILE A 34 4.73 -7.79 10.74
C ILE A 34 4.35 -6.34 10.47
N GLU A 35 3.25 -6.12 9.76
CA GLU A 35 2.73 -4.84 9.29
C GLU A 35 3.64 -4.23 8.19
N SER A 36 3.06 -3.97 7.02
CA SER A 36 3.81 -3.49 5.85
C SER A 36 4.59 -2.21 6.12
N GLY A 37 3.98 -1.22 6.80
CA GLY A 37 4.67 0.02 7.18
C GLY A 37 5.82 -0.22 8.15
N ALA A 38 5.64 -1.09 9.15
CA ALA A 38 6.70 -1.45 10.09
C ALA A 38 7.84 -2.22 9.43
N ILE A 39 7.52 -3.12 8.49
CA ILE A 39 8.51 -3.85 7.69
C ILE A 39 9.32 -2.90 6.82
N ILE A 40 8.67 -1.95 6.14
CA ILE A 40 9.34 -0.93 5.34
C ILE A 40 10.30 -0.13 6.23
N ASP A 41 9.84 0.43 7.34
CA ASP A 41 10.70 1.22 8.23
C ASP A 41 11.83 0.38 8.83
N TYR A 42 11.56 -0.87 9.22
CA TYR A 42 12.59 -1.80 9.71
C TYR A 42 13.71 -2.02 8.67
N LEU A 43 13.35 -2.31 7.44
CA LEU A 43 14.32 -2.55 6.36
C LEU A 43 15.12 -1.28 6.04
N LEU A 44 14.47 -0.12 5.97
CA LEU A 44 15.14 1.14 5.70
C LEU A 44 16.06 1.58 6.83
N ARG A 45 15.68 1.34 8.06
CA ARG A 45 16.46 1.68 9.25
C ARG A 45 17.70 0.79 9.38
N ASN A 46 17.57 -0.51 9.14
CA ASN A 46 18.65 -1.47 9.36
C ASN A 46 19.52 -1.70 8.10
N TYR A 47 18.94 -1.58 6.91
CA TYR A 47 19.61 -1.94 5.64
C TYR A 47 19.61 -0.81 4.60
N GLY A 48 18.89 0.28 4.85
CA GLY A 48 18.72 1.38 3.91
C GLY A 48 19.94 2.30 3.78
N ASN A 49 20.87 2.29 4.72
CA ASN A 49 22.03 3.20 4.76
C ASN A 49 21.63 4.67 4.59
N GLY A 50 20.57 5.10 5.29
CA GLY A 50 20.04 6.46 5.22
C GLY A 50 19.20 6.78 3.97
N ARG A 51 19.00 5.82 3.07
CA ARG A 51 18.18 6.02 1.87
C ARG A 51 16.70 5.80 2.14
N LEU A 52 15.84 6.45 1.37
CA LEU A 52 14.40 6.29 1.32
C LEU A 52 13.67 6.56 2.64
N ARG A 53 14.34 7.22 3.56
CA ARG A 53 13.77 7.64 4.85
C ARG A 53 14.38 8.97 5.28
N PRO A 54 13.56 9.96 5.69
CA PRO A 54 14.06 11.22 6.26
C PRO A 54 14.84 10.99 7.57
N CYS A 55 15.62 11.98 7.97
CA CYS A 55 16.33 11.96 9.24
C CYS A 55 15.33 12.00 10.41
N ILE A 56 15.56 11.14 11.42
CA ILE A 56 14.77 11.16 12.66
C ILE A 56 14.86 12.55 13.30
N GLY A 57 13.72 13.10 13.72
CA GLY A 57 13.61 14.42 14.33
C GLY A 57 13.41 15.57 13.34
N SER A 58 13.38 15.30 12.04
CA SER A 58 12.98 16.30 11.04
C SER A 58 11.45 16.33 10.87
N GLN A 59 10.92 17.43 10.35
CA GLN A 59 9.51 17.56 10.01
C GLN A 59 9.10 16.56 8.91
N GLU A 60 9.97 16.30 7.96
CA GLU A 60 9.76 15.28 6.92
C GLU A 60 9.64 13.88 7.52
N TYR A 61 10.33 13.59 8.63
CA TYR A 61 10.20 12.31 9.32
C TYR A 61 8.81 12.13 9.92
N ASP A 62 8.24 13.19 10.50
CA ASP A 62 6.88 13.16 11.03
C ASP A 62 5.86 12.94 9.90
N GLN A 63 6.03 13.61 8.77
CA GLN A 63 5.20 13.39 7.57
C GLN A 63 5.35 11.96 7.03
N TYR A 64 6.58 11.45 6.98
CA TYR A 64 6.87 10.08 6.57
C TYR A 64 6.12 9.06 7.44
N GLN A 65 6.15 9.23 8.77
CA GLN A 65 5.41 8.36 9.67
C GLN A 65 3.89 8.47 9.46
N GLN A 66 3.36 9.66 9.29
CA GLN A 66 1.94 9.86 9.01
C GLN A 66 1.50 9.10 7.74
N TRP A 67 2.27 9.19 6.66
CA TRP A 67 1.94 8.51 5.41
C TRP A 67 2.09 6.99 5.50
N LEU A 68 3.10 6.47 6.20
CA LEU A 68 3.24 5.04 6.45
C LEU A 68 2.01 4.46 7.17
N HIS A 69 1.57 5.13 8.23
CA HIS A 69 0.40 4.70 8.99
C HIS A 69 -0.90 4.91 8.22
N TYR A 70 -1.04 6.04 7.53
CA TYR A 70 -2.23 6.38 6.77
C TYR A 70 -2.52 5.35 5.66
N GLY A 71 -1.50 4.86 4.97
CA GLY A 71 -1.65 3.89 3.89
C GLY A 71 -2.40 2.64 4.33
N GLU A 72 -2.04 2.09 5.51
CA GLU A 72 -2.60 0.83 6.02
C GLU A 72 -3.87 1.02 6.87
N SER A 73 -4.00 2.12 7.57
CA SER A 73 -5.15 2.32 8.46
C SER A 73 -6.29 3.10 7.81
N GLY A 74 -5.99 4.22 7.19
CA GLY A 74 -6.98 5.11 6.63
C GLY A 74 -7.32 4.79 5.17
N ALA A 75 -6.33 4.84 4.30
CA ALA A 75 -6.54 4.76 2.87
C ALA A 75 -7.05 3.40 2.39
N ILE A 76 -6.55 2.29 2.96
CA ILE A 76 -6.92 0.94 2.49
C ILE A 76 -8.33 0.51 2.91
N LEU A 77 -8.83 0.98 4.06
CA LEU A 77 -10.08 0.51 4.64
C LEU A 77 -11.29 0.61 3.68
N PRO A 78 -11.59 1.73 3.04
CA PRO A 78 -12.72 1.81 2.13
C PRO A 78 -12.57 0.90 0.89
N PHE A 79 -11.34 0.64 0.40
CA PHE A 79 -11.10 -0.33 -0.66
C PHE A 79 -11.40 -1.76 -0.20
N MET A 80 -11.01 -2.12 1.02
CA MET A 80 -11.32 -3.44 1.58
C MET A 80 -12.81 -3.62 1.78
N LEU A 81 -13.52 -2.61 2.26
CA LEU A 81 -14.98 -2.64 2.35
C LEU A 81 -15.63 -2.80 0.97
N LYS A 82 -15.17 -2.05 -0.03
CA LYS A 82 -15.64 -2.20 -1.42
C LYS A 82 -15.43 -3.61 -1.94
N LEU A 83 -14.23 -4.16 -1.74
CA LEU A 83 -13.88 -5.52 -2.16
C LEU A 83 -14.76 -6.58 -1.48
N TYR A 84 -14.98 -6.47 -0.18
CA TYR A 84 -15.77 -7.46 0.54
C TYR A 84 -17.27 -7.38 0.19
N THR A 85 -17.80 -6.16 0.12
CA THR A 85 -19.22 -5.97 -0.21
C THR A 85 -19.53 -6.35 -1.67
N SER A 86 -18.56 -6.20 -2.60
CA SER A 86 -18.75 -6.62 -4.00
C SER A 86 -18.93 -8.14 -4.18
N LYS A 87 -18.53 -8.93 -3.18
CA LYS A 87 -18.68 -10.41 -3.18
C LYS A 87 -19.96 -10.91 -2.52
N LEU A 88 -20.74 -10.02 -1.92
CA LEU A 88 -21.99 -10.38 -1.27
C LEU A 88 -23.13 -10.22 -2.27
N PRO A 89 -23.99 -11.26 -2.41
CA PRO A 89 -25.07 -11.24 -3.41
C PRO A 89 -26.17 -10.22 -3.11
N GLU A 90 -26.44 -9.94 -1.84
CA GLU A 90 -27.49 -9.02 -1.39
C GLU A 90 -27.14 -8.34 -0.06
N GLY A 91 -27.85 -7.26 0.28
CA GLY A 91 -27.82 -6.66 1.63
C GLY A 91 -26.80 -5.57 1.86
N THR A 92 -25.95 -5.25 0.87
CA THR A 92 -24.90 -4.24 1.03
C THR A 92 -25.24 -2.86 0.45
N SER A 93 -26.37 -2.73 -0.23
CA SER A 93 -26.81 -1.50 -0.92
C SER A 93 -26.82 -0.28 0.00
N ALA A 94 -27.20 -0.43 1.26
CA ALA A 94 -27.22 0.65 2.25
C ALA A 94 -25.82 1.18 2.61
N LEU A 95 -24.78 0.36 2.46
CA LEU A 95 -23.38 0.75 2.75
C LEU A 95 -22.66 1.37 1.54
N GLN A 96 -23.10 1.07 0.32
CA GLN A 96 -22.40 1.51 -0.89
C GLN A 96 -22.20 3.05 -0.97
N PRO A 97 -23.22 3.89 -0.70
CA PRO A 97 -23.01 5.35 -0.76
C PRO A 97 -21.97 5.83 0.24
N ARG A 98 -21.87 5.20 1.41
CA ARG A 98 -20.86 5.54 2.41
C ARG A 98 -19.47 5.10 1.96
N ILE A 99 -19.34 3.89 1.45
CA ILE A 99 -18.08 3.35 0.93
C ILE A 99 -17.57 4.23 -0.22
N ASP A 100 -18.42 4.57 -1.17
CA ASP A 100 -18.05 5.38 -2.33
C ASP A 100 -17.68 6.82 -1.92
N SER A 101 -18.37 7.40 -0.94
CA SER A 101 -18.02 8.70 -0.36
C SER A 101 -16.65 8.68 0.34
N GLU A 102 -16.32 7.63 1.08
CA GLU A 102 -15.00 7.49 1.71
C GLU A 102 -13.90 7.26 0.67
N LEU A 103 -14.13 6.43 -0.35
CA LEU A 103 -13.17 6.25 -1.46
C LEU A 103 -12.88 7.59 -2.14
N ALA A 104 -13.90 8.35 -2.52
CA ALA A 104 -13.73 9.65 -3.15
C ALA A 104 -12.97 10.62 -2.23
N ARG A 105 -13.28 10.65 -0.94
CA ARG A 105 -12.61 11.51 0.05
C ARG A 105 -11.11 11.18 0.18
N HIS A 106 -10.78 9.90 0.34
CA HIS A 106 -9.39 9.47 0.48
C HIS A 106 -8.59 9.67 -0.81
N LEU A 107 -9.17 9.38 -1.97
CA LEU A 107 -8.52 9.63 -3.27
C LEU A 107 -8.30 11.12 -3.51
N SER A 108 -9.30 11.98 -3.19
CA SER A 108 -9.15 13.45 -3.30
C SER A 108 -8.07 13.99 -2.36
N TYR A 109 -7.91 13.41 -1.18
CA TYR A 109 -6.84 13.78 -0.25
C TYR A 109 -5.46 13.44 -0.81
N LEU A 110 -5.29 12.21 -1.33
CA LEU A 110 -4.04 11.79 -1.98
C LEU A 110 -3.72 12.61 -3.23
N GLU A 111 -4.73 12.87 -4.05
CA GLU A 111 -4.62 13.73 -5.24
C GLU A 111 -4.13 15.15 -4.88
N SER A 112 -4.73 15.74 -3.84
CA SER A 112 -4.36 17.07 -3.37
C SER A 112 -2.96 17.11 -2.78
N ALA A 113 -2.54 16.05 -2.08
CA ALA A 113 -1.21 15.95 -1.48
C ALA A 113 -0.10 15.84 -2.54
N LEU A 114 -0.42 15.36 -3.74
CA LEU A 114 0.50 15.24 -4.88
C LEU A 114 0.43 16.44 -5.83
N LYS A 115 -0.31 17.48 -5.47
CA LYS A 115 -0.37 18.68 -6.29
C LYS A 115 1.00 19.35 -6.33
N ASP A 116 1.53 19.55 -7.52
CA ASP A 116 2.82 20.22 -7.78
C ASP A 116 4.05 19.51 -7.17
N VAL A 117 3.91 18.25 -6.72
CA VAL A 117 5.01 17.43 -6.18
C VAL A 117 4.98 16.01 -6.75
N ASP A 118 6.14 15.37 -6.76
CA ASP A 118 6.27 14.00 -7.28
C ASP A 118 6.03 12.91 -6.22
N TRP A 119 6.32 13.21 -4.94
CA TRP A 119 6.35 12.27 -3.84
C TRP A 119 5.65 12.81 -2.60
N PHE A 120 5.17 11.92 -1.73
CA PHE A 120 4.40 12.31 -0.55
C PHE A 120 5.24 12.98 0.55
N VAL A 121 6.56 12.80 0.53
CA VAL A 121 7.45 13.37 1.56
C VAL A 121 8.64 14.07 0.90
N GLY A 122 8.67 15.38 0.99
CA GLY A 122 9.73 16.20 0.42
C GLY A 122 9.84 16.05 -1.11
N ASP A 123 11.07 16.07 -1.59
CA ASP A 123 11.40 16.04 -3.03
C ASP A 123 11.91 14.68 -3.52
N LYS A 124 11.92 13.65 -2.64
CA LYS A 124 12.53 12.35 -2.93
C LYS A 124 11.63 11.19 -2.57
N PHE A 125 11.70 10.16 -3.41
CA PHE A 125 11.04 8.89 -3.15
C PHE A 125 11.45 8.29 -1.80
N SER A 126 10.48 7.85 -1.02
CA SER A 126 10.65 7.33 0.33
C SER A 126 9.87 6.02 0.55
N GLY A 127 10.03 5.43 1.73
CA GLY A 127 9.22 4.28 2.16
C GLY A 127 7.72 4.58 2.24
N ALA A 128 7.33 5.84 2.48
CA ALA A 128 5.94 6.26 2.44
C ALA A 128 5.33 6.08 1.04
N ASP A 129 6.10 6.40 -0.01
CA ASP A 129 5.66 6.21 -1.39
C ASP A 129 5.55 4.72 -1.74
N ILE A 130 6.42 3.86 -1.17
CA ILE A 130 6.29 2.39 -1.31
C ILE A 130 4.96 1.94 -0.71
N GLN A 131 4.61 2.40 0.49
CA GLN A 131 3.36 2.05 1.16
C GLN A 131 2.14 2.52 0.37
N LEU A 132 2.16 3.77 -0.12
CA LEU A 132 1.03 4.39 -0.81
C LEU A 132 0.91 3.96 -2.29
N SER A 133 1.97 3.43 -2.90
CA SER A 133 1.90 2.93 -4.27
C SER A 133 0.84 1.84 -4.43
N PHE A 134 0.65 1.00 -3.41
CA PHE A 134 -0.37 -0.04 -3.42
C PHE A 134 -1.80 0.54 -3.49
N ILE A 135 -2.07 1.66 -2.84
CA ILE A 135 -3.36 2.37 -2.94
C ILE A 135 -3.60 2.85 -4.38
N ALA A 136 -2.58 3.44 -5.00
CA ALA A 136 -2.68 3.91 -6.38
C ALA A 136 -2.83 2.74 -7.40
N GLU A 137 -2.36 1.55 -7.07
CA GLU A 137 -2.48 0.33 -7.88
C GLU A 137 -3.87 -0.32 -7.79
N ILE A 138 -4.47 -0.37 -6.59
CA ILE A 138 -5.79 -0.99 -6.42
C ILE A 138 -6.93 -0.05 -6.80
N ALA A 139 -6.72 1.25 -6.77
CA ALA A 139 -7.76 2.24 -7.07
C ALA A 139 -8.41 2.03 -8.45
N PRO A 140 -7.69 1.85 -9.57
CA PRO A 140 -8.32 1.64 -10.87
C PRO A 140 -9.06 0.30 -11.02
N ILE A 141 -8.82 -0.64 -10.10
CA ILE A 141 -9.46 -1.97 -10.11
C ILE A 141 -10.78 -1.96 -9.36
N LEU A 142 -10.84 -1.27 -8.22
CA LEU A 142 -12.00 -1.27 -7.33
C LEU A 142 -12.85 0.01 -7.44
N TYR A 143 -12.30 1.06 -8.03
CA TYR A 143 -12.95 2.35 -8.19
C TYR A 143 -12.55 2.98 -9.55
N SER A 144 -11.88 4.16 -9.54
CA SER A 144 -11.36 4.85 -10.73
C SER A 144 -10.24 5.79 -10.36
N LEU A 145 -9.30 6.04 -11.29
CA LEU A 145 -8.33 7.13 -11.20
C LEU A 145 -8.55 8.23 -12.24
N HIS A 146 -9.67 8.21 -12.97
CA HIS A 146 -9.95 9.18 -14.04
C HIS A 146 -9.89 10.64 -13.54
N ASP A 147 -10.45 10.89 -12.37
CA ASP A 147 -10.53 12.21 -11.77
C ASP A 147 -9.36 12.54 -10.82
N TYR A 148 -8.31 11.69 -10.82
CA TYR A 148 -7.15 11.78 -9.93
C TYR A 148 -5.83 11.69 -10.72
N PRO A 149 -5.54 12.69 -11.59
CA PRO A 149 -4.40 12.65 -12.51
C PRO A 149 -3.03 12.67 -11.81
N ASN A 150 -2.89 13.38 -10.69
CA ASN A 150 -1.63 13.41 -9.94
C ASN A 150 -1.34 12.04 -9.31
N LEU A 151 -2.39 11.38 -8.76
CA LEU A 151 -2.26 10.03 -8.20
C LEU A 151 -1.96 9.01 -9.30
N ALA A 152 -2.56 9.14 -10.48
CA ALA A 152 -2.24 8.30 -11.62
C ALA A 152 -0.79 8.49 -12.08
N ALA A 153 -0.32 9.74 -12.17
CA ALA A 153 1.07 10.05 -12.51
C ALA A 153 2.06 9.54 -11.44
N PHE A 154 1.71 9.63 -10.15
CA PHE A 154 2.49 9.04 -9.06
C PHE A 154 2.63 7.53 -9.21
N ARG A 155 1.52 6.80 -9.47
CA ARG A 155 1.55 5.36 -9.74
C ARG A 155 2.52 5.04 -10.89
N ASP A 156 2.43 5.77 -11.98
CA ASP A 156 3.25 5.54 -13.16
C ASP A 156 4.73 5.84 -12.86
N ARG A 157 5.05 6.86 -12.05
CA ARG A 157 6.41 7.11 -11.56
C ARG A 157 6.93 5.94 -10.71
N CYS A 158 6.10 5.38 -9.82
CA CYS A 158 6.45 4.20 -9.03
C CYS A 158 6.75 2.98 -9.92
N HIS A 159 5.90 2.72 -10.92
CA HIS A 159 6.06 1.63 -11.87
C HIS A 159 7.32 1.78 -12.75
N ASN A 160 7.73 2.99 -13.05
CA ASN A 160 8.93 3.27 -13.84
C ASN A 160 10.23 3.13 -13.07
N ARG A 161 10.20 2.93 -11.75
CA ARG A 161 11.41 2.69 -10.96
C ARG A 161 12.05 1.35 -11.32
N GLU A 162 13.38 1.35 -11.44
CA GLU A 162 14.16 0.14 -11.75
C GLU A 162 13.87 -1.00 -10.77
N ALA A 163 13.84 -0.70 -9.46
CA ALA A 163 13.55 -1.69 -8.42
C ALA A 163 12.14 -2.30 -8.57
N TYR A 164 11.13 -1.51 -8.92
CA TYR A 164 9.78 -1.99 -9.18
C TYR A 164 9.77 -2.94 -10.38
N ARG A 165 10.35 -2.51 -11.50
CA ARG A 165 10.46 -3.34 -12.72
C ARG A 165 11.24 -4.64 -12.49
N TYR A 166 12.31 -4.56 -11.70
CA TYR A 166 13.08 -5.75 -11.31
C TYR A 166 12.22 -6.76 -10.54
N VAL A 167 11.44 -6.29 -9.55
CA VAL A 167 10.55 -7.15 -8.77
C VAL A 167 9.49 -7.79 -9.66
N LEU A 168 8.86 -7.03 -10.56
CA LEU A 168 7.88 -7.57 -11.51
C LEU A 168 8.47 -8.63 -12.43
N ALA A 169 9.65 -8.41 -12.96
CA ALA A 169 10.33 -9.35 -13.86
C ALA A 169 10.70 -10.68 -13.16
N ASN A 170 10.89 -10.64 -11.84
CA ASN A 170 11.26 -11.80 -11.02
C ASN A 170 10.10 -12.42 -10.23
N ASN A 171 8.89 -11.86 -10.36
CA ASN A 171 7.67 -12.42 -9.79
C ASN A 171 6.76 -12.97 -10.89
N ASN A 172 6.40 -14.24 -10.79
CA ASN A 172 5.56 -14.91 -11.79
C ASN A 172 4.13 -14.38 -11.89
N PHE A 173 3.65 -13.66 -10.87
CA PHE A 173 2.30 -13.11 -10.88
C PHE A 173 2.15 -11.98 -9.83
N TYR A 174 1.78 -10.80 -10.32
CA TYR A 174 1.33 -9.68 -9.49
C TYR A 174 0.03 -9.12 -10.07
N ALA A 175 -1.06 -9.27 -9.30
CA ALA A 175 -2.42 -8.98 -9.78
C ALA A 175 -2.70 -7.49 -10.04
N TYR A 176 -1.93 -6.59 -9.42
CA TYR A 176 -2.16 -5.15 -9.39
C TYR A 176 -1.13 -4.36 -10.21
N GLY A 177 -0.17 -5.05 -10.82
CA GLY A 177 0.86 -4.43 -11.65
C GLY A 177 0.32 -3.82 -12.95
N PRO A 178 1.18 -3.11 -13.70
CA PRO A 178 0.82 -2.53 -15.00
C PRO A 178 0.31 -3.62 -15.94
N ARG A 179 -0.76 -3.29 -16.66
CA ARG A 179 -1.38 -4.12 -17.70
C ARG A 179 -1.08 -3.57 -19.07
#